data_f3de3da6010c4268bd47f0e4f2b8c46a
#
_entry.id   f3de3da6010c4268bd47f0e4f2b8c46a
#
_cell.length_a   1.000
_cell.length_b   1.000
_cell.length_c   1.000
_cell.angle_alpha   90.00
_cell.angle_beta   90.00
_cell.angle_gamma   90.00
#
_symmetry.space_group_name_H-M   'P 1'
#
loop_
_entity.id
_entity.type
_entity.pdbx_description
1 polymer ?
#
loop_
_entity_poly.entity_id
_entity_poly.type
_entity_poly.pdbx_seq_one_letter_code
_entity_poly.pdbx_strand_id
1 'polypeptide(L)'
;MRAAMLFSLGAALAAPLLAQSATTVAVPGEANAQGDVAVTIYQNGQSLVQDTRQMAMPAGRSKQEFPDVSAMIRAETVTLTGPGIGIVEQNFDYDLLTPAKLMEKAVGQTVTLVRTNPATGAESRVQAKVLAANGGVVLQIGNTIEVLRDDGLPVRVIFDKVPPNLRARPTLSVTVESKGGNVPATLTYLTPGLGWSSDYVTLFDDAKQTIDVQGWVTLTNNTGTDYRNADVLLVAGDPNSGGGRRNWQMPWNGSSGTIDTPGTESNDRERLGDYYLYPLAERTTIANAQQKQVSFLDVTAAPARRAYEYNNVWLSSNEAVSASSVLKFSTSRSGGLGDQLPAGTMRVYMRDKRGDPQFIGESMIEATPMGSQMSIRTGEAFDVKVKSVVVERTRLGSNRWKTRMQYEVSNARNEAITVDLGQDGLWGDVRISEQSLIGKRVSADRIEWNIPVPANGRTVLTATFDSRY
;
A
#
# COMPACT_ATOMS: atom_id res chain seq x y z
N MET A 1 -79.33 20.05 6.61
CA MET A 1 -78.14 20.91 6.54
C MET A 1 -76.91 19.99 6.66
N ARG A 2 -76.29 19.67 5.52
CA ARG A 2 -75.05 18.89 5.45
C ARG A 2 -74.01 19.79 4.82
N ALA A 3 -72.97 20.17 5.59
CA ALA A 3 -71.83 20.89 5.14
C ALA A 3 -70.84 19.94 4.44
N ALA A 4 -70.51 20.22 3.17
CA ALA A 4 -69.47 19.52 2.44
C ALA A 4 -68.13 20.23 2.65
N MET A 5 -67.14 19.50 3.18
CA MET A 5 -65.74 19.95 3.28
C MET A 5 -65.01 19.54 2.03
N LEU A 6 -64.53 20.50 1.24
CA LEU A 6 -63.65 20.30 0.13
C LEU A 6 -62.20 20.18 0.65
N PHE A 7 -61.55 19.04 0.38
CA PHE A 7 -60.11 18.86 0.53
C PHE A 7 -59.44 19.28 -0.78
N SER A 8 -58.64 20.32 -0.72
CA SER A 8 -57.72 20.69 -1.78
C SER A 8 -56.41 19.89 -1.73
N LEU A 9 -56.20 19.08 -2.76
CA LEU A 9 -54.93 18.33 -2.97
C LEU A 9 -53.89 19.33 -3.49
N GLY A 10 -52.89 19.66 -2.67
CA GLY A 10 -51.72 20.42 -3.08
C GLY A 10 -50.69 19.48 -3.73
N ALA A 11 -50.50 19.60 -5.03
CA ALA A 11 -49.42 18.95 -5.73
C ALA A 11 -48.07 19.61 -5.39
N ALA A 12 -47.20 18.92 -4.64
CA ALA A 12 -45.84 19.36 -4.43
C ALA A 12 -45.00 19.00 -5.67
N LEU A 13 -44.59 20.04 -6.41
CA LEU A 13 -43.61 19.93 -7.48
C LEU A 13 -42.23 19.65 -6.82
N ALA A 14 -41.71 18.44 -6.99
CA ALA A 14 -40.34 18.10 -6.69
C ALA A 14 -39.44 18.71 -7.78
N ALA A 15 -38.68 19.76 -7.43
CA ALA A 15 -37.60 20.26 -8.28
C ALA A 15 -36.41 19.28 -8.26
N PRO A 16 -35.78 19.00 -9.41
CA PRO A 16 -34.57 18.19 -9.40
C PRO A 16 -33.43 18.99 -8.77
N LEU A 17 -32.79 18.43 -7.75
CA LEU A 17 -31.49 18.87 -7.24
C LEU A 17 -30.47 18.71 -8.38
N LEU A 18 -30.12 19.82 -9.02
CA LEU A 18 -28.91 19.88 -9.84
C LEU A 18 -27.71 19.68 -8.92
N ALA A 19 -27.04 18.54 -9.06
CA ALA A 19 -25.74 18.34 -8.47
C ALA A 19 -24.79 19.41 -9.02
N GLN A 20 -24.46 20.41 -8.20
CA GLN A 20 -23.40 21.35 -8.50
C GLN A 20 -22.09 20.57 -8.44
N SER A 21 -21.52 20.29 -9.60
CA SER A 21 -20.13 19.89 -9.72
C SER A 21 -19.28 20.96 -9.02
N ALA A 22 -18.64 20.57 -7.93
CA ALA A 22 -17.66 21.41 -7.26
C ALA A 22 -16.52 21.67 -8.26
N THR A 23 -16.57 22.80 -8.93
CA THR A 23 -15.44 23.31 -9.71
C THR A 23 -14.33 23.61 -8.69
N THR A 24 -13.37 22.74 -8.58
CA THR A 24 -12.14 23.00 -7.82
C THR A 24 -11.49 24.20 -8.48
N VAL A 25 -11.55 25.36 -7.83
CA VAL A 25 -10.82 26.55 -8.24
C VAL A 25 -9.34 26.18 -8.08
N ALA A 26 -8.66 25.89 -9.18
CA ALA A 26 -7.22 25.73 -9.21
C ALA A 26 -6.63 27.08 -8.77
N VAL A 27 -5.98 27.09 -7.60
CA VAL A 27 -5.11 28.19 -7.21
C VAL A 27 -4.04 28.29 -8.30
N PRO A 28 -3.75 29.47 -8.86
CA PRO A 28 -2.69 29.63 -9.84
C PRO A 28 -1.35 29.37 -9.14
N GLY A 29 -0.94 28.11 -9.03
CA GLY A 29 0.42 27.72 -8.71
C GLY A 29 1.27 27.94 -9.97
N GLU A 30 2.51 28.38 -9.80
CA GLU A 30 3.49 28.46 -10.88
C GLU A 30 3.43 27.20 -11.74
N ALA A 31 3.43 27.41 -13.06
CA ALA A 31 3.34 26.31 -14.02
C ALA A 31 4.42 25.26 -13.72
N ASN A 32 4.02 24.02 -13.49
CA ASN A 32 4.94 22.89 -13.38
C ASN A 32 5.70 22.78 -14.71
N ALA A 33 7.01 22.67 -14.65
CA ALA A 33 7.87 22.58 -15.82
C ALA A 33 7.98 21.16 -16.41
N GLN A 34 7.29 20.16 -15.84
CA GLN A 34 7.19 18.81 -16.39
C GLN A 34 6.44 18.83 -17.72
N GLY A 35 6.80 17.90 -18.58
CA GLY A 35 6.13 17.67 -19.85
C GLY A 35 5.08 16.56 -19.79
N ASP A 36 5.19 15.58 -20.70
CA ASP A 36 4.38 14.37 -20.68
C ASP A 36 4.99 13.35 -19.73
N VAL A 37 4.32 13.13 -18.58
CA VAL A 37 4.84 12.33 -17.47
C VAL A 37 4.21 10.95 -17.45
N ALA A 38 5.05 9.91 -17.39
CA ALA A 38 4.68 8.55 -17.05
C ALA A 38 5.39 8.11 -15.77
N VAL A 39 4.66 7.44 -14.87
CA VAL A 39 5.18 7.01 -13.56
C VAL A 39 4.86 5.54 -13.34
N THR A 40 5.90 4.71 -13.18
CA THR A 40 5.75 3.32 -12.76
C THR A 40 6.06 3.21 -11.27
N ILE A 41 5.10 2.78 -10.46
CA ILE A 41 5.23 2.70 -8.99
C ILE A 41 5.29 1.24 -8.58
N TYR A 42 6.38 0.84 -7.92
CA TYR A 42 6.59 -0.51 -7.40
C TYR A 42 6.17 -0.61 -5.93
N GLN A 43 5.78 -1.80 -5.48
CA GLN A 43 5.36 -2.02 -4.07
C GLN A 43 6.50 -1.83 -3.05
N ASN A 44 7.74 -1.95 -3.47
CA ASN A 44 8.92 -1.76 -2.60
C ASN A 44 9.27 -0.29 -2.34
N GLY A 45 8.42 0.66 -2.73
CA GLY A 45 8.64 2.09 -2.53
C GLY A 45 9.61 2.75 -3.52
N GLN A 46 10.05 2.04 -4.55
CA GLN A 46 10.77 2.62 -5.70
C GLN A 46 9.77 3.03 -6.79
N SER A 47 10.15 3.99 -7.60
CA SER A 47 9.37 4.37 -8.77
C SER A 47 10.26 4.80 -9.91
N LEU A 48 9.84 4.48 -11.13
CA LEU A 48 10.45 4.95 -12.36
C LEU A 48 9.62 6.12 -12.89
N VAL A 49 10.26 7.26 -13.08
CA VAL A 49 9.64 8.44 -13.68
C VAL A 49 10.22 8.65 -15.06
N GLN A 50 9.36 8.88 -16.02
CA GLN A 50 9.69 9.29 -17.38
C GLN A 50 8.99 10.61 -17.67
N ASP A 51 9.74 11.63 -18.02
CA ASP A 51 9.25 12.99 -18.26
C ASP A 51 9.76 13.48 -19.62
N THR A 52 8.86 13.55 -20.58
CA THR A 52 9.17 13.96 -21.96
C THR A 52 8.83 15.42 -22.16
N ARG A 53 9.86 16.25 -22.35
CA ARG A 53 9.74 17.70 -22.55
C ARG A 53 10.14 18.12 -23.95
N GLN A 54 9.47 19.11 -24.50
CA GLN A 54 9.93 19.81 -25.71
C GLN A 54 10.98 20.86 -25.29
N MET A 55 12.22 20.68 -25.69
CA MET A 55 13.32 21.55 -25.27
C MET A 55 14.01 22.20 -26.46
N ALA A 56 14.19 23.52 -26.37
CA ALA A 56 15.04 24.26 -27.30
C ALA A 56 16.49 24.11 -26.90
N MET A 57 17.27 23.32 -27.64
CA MET A 57 18.66 23.06 -27.38
C MET A 57 19.56 23.77 -28.38
N PRO A 58 20.58 24.51 -27.91
CA PRO A 58 21.60 25.04 -28.81
C PRO A 58 22.46 23.92 -29.38
N ALA A 59 23.05 24.13 -30.55
CA ALA A 59 24.01 23.21 -31.11
C ALA A 59 25.31 23.23 -30.31
N GLY A 60 25.94 22.06 -30.13
CA GLY A 60 27.15 21.86 -29.35
C GLY A 60 26.86 21.62 -27.88
N ARG A 61 27.82 21.93 -27.04
CA ARG A 61 27.77 21.65 -25.60
C ARG A 61 27.01 22.76 -24.85
N SER A 62 25.97 22.35 -24.09
CA SER A 62 25.15 23.28 -23.32
C SER A 62 24.64 22.65 -22.03
N LYS A 63 24.40 23.48 -20.99
CA LYS A 63 23.77 23.07 -19.74
C LYS A 63 22.26 23.24 -19.89
N GLN A 64 21.51 22.16 -19.61
CA GLN A 64 20.05 22.14 -19.59
C GLN A 64 19.58 21.93 -18.17
N GLU A 65 18.49 22.59 -17.76
CA GLU A 65 17.90 22.46 -16.44
C GLU A 65 16.54 21.79 -16.54
N PHE A 66 16.30 20.82 -15.64
CA PHE A 66 15.05 20.09 -15.48
C PHE A 66 14.50 20.34 -14.07
N PRO A 67 13.78 21.45 -13.86
CA PRO A 67 13.10 21.70 -12.59
C PRO A 67 11.91 20.74 -12.41
N ASP A 68 11.38 20.68 -11.18
CA ASP A 68 10.26 19.83 -10.80
C ASP A 68 10.52 18.32 -10.91
N VAL A 69 11.76 17.89 -10.81
CA VAL A 69 12.11 16.48 -10.59
C VAL A 69 11.90 16.11 -9.12
N SER A 70 11.89 14.82 -8.80
CA SER A 70 11.81 14.37 -7.41
C SER A 70 12.98 14.94 -6.58
N ALA A 71 12.68 15.46 -5.38
CA ALA A 71 13.73 15.84 -4.41
C ALA A 71 14.53 14.62 -3.91
N MET A 72 13.99 13.41 -4.11
CA MET A 72 14.59 12.15 -3.72
C MET A 72 15.17 11.37 -4.92
N ILE A 73 15.38 12.04 -6.06
CA ILE A 73 15.92 11.43 -7.28
C ILE A 73 17.24 10.70 -7.01
N ARG A 74 17.37 9.51 -7.57
CA ARG A 74 18.64 8.77 -7.59
C ARG A 74 19.44 9.21 -8.80
N ALA A 75 20.33 10.18 -8.61
CA ALA A 75 21.07 10.84 -9.69
C ALA A 75 21.86 9.86 -10.57
N GLU A 76 22.37 8.76 -9.99
CA GLU A 76 23.08 7.69 -10.69
C GLU A 76 22.21 6.88 -11.65
N THR A 77 20.91 7.00 -11.57
CA THR A 77 19.95 6.28 -12.44
C THR A 77 19.40 7.13 -13.58
N VAL A 78 19.82 8.39 -13.63
CA VAL A 78 19.31 9.34 -14.61
C VAL A 78 19.79 8.99 -16.02
N THR A 79 18.85 8.94 -16.92
CA THR A 79 19.12 8.89 -18.37
C THR A 79 18.33 9.99 -19.07
N LEU A 80 18.93 10.57 -20.11
CA LEU A 80 18.27 11.54 -20.98
C LEU A 80 18.38 11.03 -22.41
N THR A 81 17.25 10.84 -23.06
CA THR A 81 17.18 10.35 -24.43
C THR A 81 16.46 11.36 -25.33
N GLY A 82 16.92 11.47 -26.56
CA GLY A 82 16.30 12.35 -27.56
C GLY A 82 17.09 12.38 -28.84
N PRO A 83 16.48 12.82 -29.96
CA PRO A 83 17.17 12.89 -31.27
C PRO A 83 18.36 13.81 -31.20
N GLY A 84 19.57 13.23 -31.43
CA GLY A 84 20.82 14.01 -31.46
C GLY A 84 21.28 14.62 -30.16
N ILE A 85 20.88 14.02 -29.00
CA ILE A 85 21.29 14.43 -27.65
C ILE A 85 22.21 13.35 -27.08
N GLY A 86 23.34 13.80 -26.49
CA GLY A 86 24.21 12.95 -25.66
C GLY A 86 24.49 13.62 -24.31
N ILE A 87 24.43 12.87 -23.21
CA ILE A 87 24.80 13.35 -21.89
C ILE A 87 26.31 13.39 -21.78
N VAL A 88 26.85 14.52 -21.30
CA VAL A 88 28.28 14.70 -20.97
C VAL A 88 28.49 14.66 -19.47
N GLU A 89 27.60 15.34 -18.70
CA GLU A 89 27.69 15.48 -17.26
C GLU A 89 26.31 15.74 -16.68
N GLN A 90 26.04 15.26 -15.47
CA GLN A 90 24.81 15.54 -14.76
C GLN A 90 25.09 15.97 -13.32
N ASN A 91 24.35 17.00 -12.85
CA ASN A 91 24.42 17.54 -11.51
C ASN A 91 23.02 17.70 -10.94
N PHE A 92 22.80 17.20 -9.75
CA PHE A 92 21.52 17.37 -9.06
C PHE A 92 21.65 18.49 -8.02
N ASP A 93 20.94 19.59 -8.26
CA ASP A 93 20.90 20.75 -7.37
C ASP A 93 19.73 20.55 -6.36
N TYR A 94 20.02 19.97 -5.20
CA TYR A 94 19.05 19.68 -4.14
C TYR A 94 19.05 20.72 -3.00
N ASP A 95 19.91 21.76 -3.07
CA ASP A 95 19.89 22.87 -2.12
C ASP A 95 18.67 23.76 -2.38
N LEU A 96 17.58 23.43 -1.69
CA LEU A 96 16.35 24.20 -1.81
C LEU A 96 16.45 25.54 -1.07
N LEU A 97 15.78 26.55 -1.63
CA LEU A 97 15.70 27.88 -1.05
C LEU A 97 14.91 27.85 0.27
N THR A 98 15.63 27.78 1.38
CA THR A 98 15.10 27.89 2.73
C THR A 98 15.80 28.98 3.49
N PRO A 99 15.19 29.56 4.56
CA PRO A 99 15.88 30.56 5.38
C PRO A 99 17.22 30.06 5.94
N ALA A 100 17.28 28.80 6.36
CA ALA A 100 18.51 28.19 6.86
C ALA A 100 19.59 28.09 5.76
N LYS A 101 19.24 27.64 4.55
CA LYS A 101 20.17 27.54 3.42
C LYS A 101 20.62 28.89 2.91
N LEU A 102 19.73 29.90 2.90
CA LEU A 102 20.12 31.28 2.60
C LEU A 102 21.24 31.76 3.57
N MET A 103 21.04 31.49 4.85
CA MET A 103 22.01 31.89 5.88
C MET A 103 23.33 31.12 5.76
N GLU A 104 23.27 29.81 5.50
CA GLU A 104 24.44 28.95 5.26
C GLU A 104 25.28 29.44 4.08
N LYS A 105 24.65 29.77 2.96
CA LYS A 105 25.31 30.28 1.75
C LYS A 105 25.79 31.74 1.88
N ALA A 106 25.28 32.45 2.88
CA ALA A 106 25.71 33.81 3.18
C ALA A 106 26.96 33.89 4.07
N VAL A 107 27.48 32.75 4.54
CA VAL A 107 28.73 32.75 5.36
C VAL A 107 29.86 33.42 4.58
N GLY A 108 30.51 34.40 5.24
CA GLY A 108 31.53 35.27 4.64
C GLY A 108 30.99 36.51 3.90
N GLN A 109 29.66 36.57 3.66
CA GLN A 109 28.99 37.69 2.99
C GLN A 109 28.39 38.67 4.01
N THR A 110 28.04 39.86 3.54
CA THR A 110 27.33 40.88 4.33
C THR A 110 25.85 40.84 4.04
N VAL A 111 25.03 40.83 5.09
CA VAL A 111 23.57 40.88 5.05
C VAL A 111 23.05 42.09 5.81
N THR A 112 21.83 42.53 5.55
CA THR A 112 21.21 43.62 6.31
C THR A 112 20.32 43.05 7.42
N LEU A 113 20.63 43.35 8.67
CA LEU A 113 19.77 43.10 9.81
C LEU A 113 18.81 44.26 10.02
N VAL A 114 17.53 43.95 10.16
CA VAL A 114 16.49 44.89 10.57
C VAL A 114 15.99 44.47 11.94
N ARG A 115 16.21 45.36 12.92
CA ARG A 115 15.73 45.19 14.29
C ARG A 115 14.57 46.14 14.52
N THR A 116 13.46 45.60 15.01
CA THR A 116 12.28 46.39 15.36
C THR A 116 12.22 46.57 16.86
N ASN A 117 12.14 47.81 17.32
CA ASN A 117 11.92 48.11 18.74
C ASN A 117 10.48 47.69 19.12
N PRO A 118 10.28 46.73 20.02
CA PRO A 118 8.96 46.22 20.33
C PRO A 118 8.04 47.25 21.02
N ALA A 119 8.59 48.25 21.65
CA ALA A 119 7.82 49.30 22.34
C ALA A 119 7.35 50.44 21.42
N THR A 120 8.14 50.75 20.38
CA THR A 120 7.87 51.93 19.52
C THR A 120 7.55 51.55 18.06
N GLY A 121 7.82 50.29 17.65
CA GLY A 121 7.74 49.87 16.26
C GLY A 121 8.84 50.45 15.35
N ALA A 122 9.78 51.22 15.88
CA ALA A 122 10.86 51.81 15.11
C ALA A 122 11.84 50.76 14.60
N GLU A 123 12.16 50.80 13.31
CA GLU A 123 13.12 49.87 12.67
C GLU A 123 14.53 50.51 12.63
N SER A 124 15.53 49.72 12.96
CA SER A 124 16.94 50.04 12.74
C SER A 124 17.58 49.03 11.79
N ARG A 125 18.41 49.51 10.86
CA ARG A 125 19.10 48.66 9.87
C ARG A 125 20.60 48.71 10.09
N VAL A 126 21.23 47.54 10.17
CA VAL A 126 22.65 47.37 10.41
C VAL A 126 23.22 46.36 9.43
N GLN A 127 24.42 46.68 8.89
CA GLN A 127 25.18 45.73 8.07
C GLN A 127 25.91 44.73 8.98
N ALA A 128 25.73 43.45 8.70
CA ALA A 128 26.34 42.37 9.45
C ALA A 128 26.99 41.35 8.52
N LYS A 129 28.23 40.98 8.80
CA LYS A 129 28.90 39.88 8.10
C LYS A 129 28.55 38.57 8.77
N VAL A 130 28.08 37.58 8.00
CA VAL A 130 27.82 36.24 8.52
C VAL A 130 29.14 35.50 8.72
N LEU A 131 29.43 35.10 9.95
CA LEU A 131 30.68 34.36 10.27
C LEU A 131 30.43 32.84 10.26
N ALA A 132 29.27 32.39 10.75
CA ALA A 132 28.88 30.98 10.79
C ALA A 132 27.37 30.84 10.83
N ALA A 133 26.86 29.69 10.33
CA ALA A 133 25.44 29.33 10.33
C ALA A 133 25.20 27.85 10.71
N ASN A 134 26.07 27.25 11.55
CA ASN A 134 26.04 25.85 11.95
C ASN A 134 25.38 25.70 13.32
N GLY A 135 24.08 25.33 13.38
CA GLY A 135 23.35 25.19 14.64
C GLY A 135 23.05 26.49 15.38
N GLY A 136 23.18 27.63 14.70
CA GLY A 136 22.98 28.99 15.14
C GLY A 136 23.70 29.97 14.21
N VAL A 137 23.36 31.23 14.26
CA VAL A 137 23.94 32.23 13.38
C VAL A 137 24.88 33.16 14.16
N VAL A 138 26.12 33.25 13.74
CA VAL A 138 27.14 34.17 14.30
C VAL A 138 27.41 35.27 13.30
N LEU A 139 27.30 36.50 13.76
CA LEU A 139 27.41 37.71 12.94
C LEU A 139 28.52 38.61 13.47
N GLN A 140 29.18 39.34 12.58
CA GLN A 140 30.06 40.44 12.93
C GLN A 140 29.36 41.76 12.55
N ILE A 141 29.22 42.64 13.53
CA ILE A 141 28.64 43.98 13.36
C ILE A 141 29.71 45.01 13.82
N GLY A 142 30.29 45.70 12.86
CA GLY A 142 31.47 46.54 13.15
C GLY A 142 32.61 45.71 13.74
N ASN A 143 33.03 46.03 14.96
CA ASN A 143 34.10 45.31 15.67
C ASN A 143 33.60 44.28 16.68
N THR A 144 32.28 44.04 16.77
CA THR A 144 31.67 43.11 17.74
C THR A 144 31.16 41.85 17.06
N ILE A 145 31.21 40.73 17.79
CA ILE A 145 30.62 39.45 17.37
C ILE A 145 29.30 39.27 18.13
N GLU A 146 28.25 38.95 17.41
CA GLU A 146 26.92 38.74 17.95
C GLU A 146 26.37 37.37 17.52
N VAL A 147 25.70 36.68 18.42
CA VAL A 147 24.97 35.45 18.13
C VAL A 147 23.49 35.83 17.94
N LEU A 148 22.99 35.61 16.74
CA LEU A 148 21.55 35.76 16.47
C LEU A 148 20.79 34.69 17.22
N ARG A 149 19.97 35.11 18.20
CA ARG A 149 19.15 34.23 19.02
C ARG A 149 17.69 34.35 18.59
N ASP A 150 16.93 33.27 18.76
CA ASP A 150 15.48 33.27 18.72
C ASP A 150 14.97 33.53 20.16
N ASP A 151 15.07 34.80 20.58
CA ASP A 151 14.67 35.25 21.92
C ASP A 151 13.34 36.02 21.92
N GLY A 152 12.58 35.89 20.82
CA GLY A 152 11.29 36.54 20.62
C GLY A 152 11.39 38.04 20.27
N LEU A 153 12.58 38.61 20.16
CA LEU A 153 12.74 39.96 19.66
C LEU A 153 12.66 39.97 18.13
N PRO A 154 11.90 40.89 17.52
CA PRO A 154 11.67 40.90 16.09
C PRO A 154 12.94 41.34 15.33
N VAL A 155 13.64 40.36 14.77
CA VAL A 155 14.81 40.55 13.90
C VAL A 155 14.51 39.92 12.54
N ARG A 156 14.74 40.69 11.47
CA ARG A 156 14.67 40.19 10.09
C ARG A 156 16.03 40.28 9.43
N VAL A 157 16.39 39.28 8.63
CA VAL A 157 17.59 39.27 7.80
C VAL A 157 17.18 39.51 6.35
N ILE A 158 17.78 40.51 5.70
CA ILE A 158 17.54 40.83 4.30
C ILE A 158 18.76 40.43 3.50
N PHE A 159 18.58 39.67 2.45
CA PHE A 159 19.59 39.27 1.50
C PHE A 159 19.39 40.06 0.20
N ASP A 160 20.48 40.59 -0.36
CA ASP A 160 20.42 41.38 -1.58
C ASP A 160 20.10 40.56 -2.82
N LYS A 161 20.43 39.27 -2.82
CA LYS A 161 20.20 38.34 -3.92
C LYS A 161 20.10 36.90 -3.42
N VAL A 162 19.42 36.08 -4.18
CA VAL A 162 19.43 34.63 -3.97
C VAL A 162 20.74 34.05 -4.52
N PRO A 163 21.46 33.24 -3.73
CA PRO A 163 22.67 32.56 -4.21
C PRO A 163 22.36 31.70 -5.45
N PRO A 164 23.24 31.63 -6.44
CA PRO A 164 22.98 30.98 -7.72
C PRO A 164 22.73 29.44 -7.61
N ASN A 165 23.18 28.83 -6.51
CA ASN A 165 23.06 27.39 -6.27
C ASN A 165 21.78 27.01 -5.51
N LEU A 166 20.98 27.98 -5.03
CA LEU A 166 19.72 27.72 -4.39
C LEU A 166 18.59 27.74 -5.40
N ARG A 167 17.78 26.71 -5.37
CA ARG A 167 16.62 26.54 -6.25
C ARG A 167 15.32 26.57 -5.46
N ALA A 168 14.29 27.22 -6.02
CA ALA A 168 12.96 27.21 -5.42
C ALA A 168 12.33 25.80 -5.46
N ARG A 169 12.76 24.99 -6.43
CA ARG A 169 12.25 23.62 -6.67
C ARG A 169 13.42 22.68 -6.97
N PRO A 170 13.31 21.37 -6.65
CA PRO A 170 14.33 20.38 -6.99
C PRO A 170 14.62 20.44 -8.49
N THR A 171 15.88 20.59 -8.85
CA THR A 171 16.31 20.79 -10.25
C THR A 171 17.49 19.89 -10.58
N LEU A 172 17.35 19.13 -11.66
CA LEU A 172 18.45 18.41 -12.26
C LEU A 172 19.08 19.27 -13.35
N SER A 173 20.38 19.44 -13.32
CA SER A 173 21.16 20.13 -14.35
C SER A 173 21.97 19.11 -15.14
N VAL A 174 21.80 19.05 -16.46
CA VAL A 174 22.48 18.12 -17.34
C VAL A 174 23.27 18.89 -18.40
N THR A 175 24.55 18.63 -18.50
CA THR A 175 25.37 19.13 -19.62
C THR A 175 25.24 18.15 -20.79
N VAL A 176 24.72 18.62 -21.91
CA VAL A 176 24.46 17.82 -23.09
C VAL A 176 25.31 18.29 -24.28
N GLU A 177 25.63 17.37 -25.17
CA GLU A 177 26.07 17.65 -26.53
C GLU A 177 24.87 17.47 -27.46
N SER A 178 24.48 18.49 -28.23
CA SER A 178 23.29 18.49 -29.07
C SER A 178 23.59 18.99 -30.47
N LYS A 179 22.82 18.48 -31.47
CA LYS A 179 22.83 19.01 -32.85
C LYS A 179 22.07 20.34 -32.96
N GLY A 180 21.38 20.77 -31.92
CA GLY A 180 20.56 21.97 -31.90
C GLY A 180 19.13 21.73 -32.38
N GLY A 181 18.23 22.68 -32.07
CA GLY A 181 16.82 22.67 -32.45
C GLY A 181 15.85 22.46 -31.30
N ASN A 182 14.56 22.43 -31.61
CA ASN A 182 13.51 22.08 -30.66
C ASN A 182 13.25 20.57 -30.75
N VAL A 183 13.62 19.83 -29.73
CA VAL A 183 13.60 18.37 -29.74
C VAL A 183 12.89 17.80 -28.53
N PRO A 184 12.17 16.68 -28.67
CA PRO A 184 11.67 15.96 -27.51
C PRO A 184 12.82 15.33 -26.75
N ALA A 185 12.92 15.61 -25.47
CA ALA A 185 13.90 15.05 -24.56
C ALA A 185 13.18 14.30 -23.44
N THR A 186 13.40 13.00 -23.33
CA THR A 186 12.83 12.16 -22.29
C THR A 186 13.85 11.95 -21.19
N LEU A 187 13.57 12.53 -20.03
CA LEU A 187 14.28 12.30 -18.79
C LEU A 187 13.71 11.10 -18.06
N THR A 188 14.54 10.08 -17.78
CA THR A 188 14.12 8.89 -17.03
C THR A 188 14.98 8.74 -15.80
N TYR A 189 14.37 8.46 -14.65
CA TYR A 189 15.08 8.26 -13.39
C TYR A 189 14.31 7.42 -12.39
N LEU A 190 15.02 6.80 -11.45
CA LEU A 190 14.44 6.16 -10.28
C LEU A 190 14.37 7.12 -9.09
N THR A 191 13.29 7.00 -8.32
CA THR A 191 13.09 7.76 -7.09
C THR A 191 12.33 6.94 -6.06
N PRO A 192 12.69 6.95 -4.78
CA PRO A 192 11.80 6.61 -3.69
C PRO A 192 10.80 7.75 -3.43
N GLY A 193 9.85 7.51 -2.51
CA GLY A 193 8.91 8.54 -2.05
C GLY A 193 7.53 8.51 -2.70
N LEU A 194 7.38 7.79 -3.81
CA LEU A 194 6.06 7.33 -4.28
C LEU A 194 5.81 5.92 -3.76
N GLY A 195 4.57 5.63 -3.45
CA GLY A 195 4.16 4.30 -3.01
C GLY A 195 2.70 4.02 -3.33
N TRP A 196 2.35 2.75 -3.32
CA TRP A 196 0.97 2.34 -3.42
C TRP A 196 0.68 1.11 -2.56
N SER A 197 -0.56 1.00 -2.12
CA SER A 197 -1.10 -0.15 -1.43
C SER A 197 -2.51 -0.45 -1.92
N SER A 198 -2.94 -1.69 -1.79
CA SER A 198 -4.30 -2.08 -2.10
C SER A 198 -5.09 -2.36 -0.83
N ASP A 199 -6.34 -1.94 -0.86
CA ASP A 199 -7.35 -2.18 0.16
C ASP A 199 -8.60 -2.73 -0.51
N TYR A 200 -9.24 -3.71 0.13
CA TYR A 200 -10.44 -4.34 -0.38
C TYR A 200 -11.58 -4.19 0.61
N VAL A 201 -12.72 -3.78 0.12
CA VAL A 201 -13.98 -3.76 0.87
C VAL A 201 -14.86 -4.87 0.30
N THR A 202 -15.22 -5.81 1.17
CA THR A 202 -15.95 -7.02 0.76
C THR A 202 -17.26 -7.10 1.53
N LEU A 203 -18.38 -7.23 0.82
CA LEU A 203 -19.70 -7.41 1.42
C LEU A 203 -20.19 -8.84 1.14
N PHE A 204 -20.28 -9.64 2.20
CA PHE A 204 -20.76 -11.02 2.12
C PHE A 204 -22.27 -11.12 2.36
N ASP A 205 -22.96 -11.81 1.47
CA ASP A 205 -24.37 -12.17 1.59
C ASP A 205 -24.47 -13.68 1.93
N ASP A 206 -24.68 -13.98 3.22
CA ASP A 206 -24.73 -15.36 3.70
C ASP A 206 -25.95 -16.16 3.14
N ALA A 207 -27.05 -15.46 2.84
CA ALA A 207 -28.25 -16.12 2.27
C ALA A 207 -28.05 -16.52 0.81
N LYS A 208 -27.35 -15.70 0.04
CA LYS A 208 -27.06 -15.96 -1.38
C LYS A 208 -25.75 -16.71 -1.59
N GLN A 209 -24.91 -16.82 -0.56
CA GLN A 209 -23.55 -17.36 -0.65
C GLN A 209 -22.73 -16.64 -1.74
N THR A 210 -22.76 -15.30 -1.69
CA THR A 210 -22.03 -14.43 -2.64
C THR A 210 -21.30 -13.31 -1.91
N ILE A 211 -20.27 -12.77 -2.58
CA ILE A 211 -19.59 -11.56 -2.14
C ILE A 211 -19.59 -10.50 -3.24
N ASP A 212 -19.67 -9.25 -2.80
CA ASP A 212 -19.28 -8.08 -3.59
C ASP A 212 -17.90 -7.63 -3.12
N VAL A 213 -16.97 -7.38 -4.04
CA VAL A 213 -15.60 -6.98 -3.73
C VAL A 213 -15.27 -5.70 -4.47
N GLN A 214 -14.92 -4.66 -3.71
CA GLN A 214 -14.38 -3.42 -4.25
C GLN A 214 -12.91 -3.31 -3.86
N GLY A 215 -12.04 -3.14 -4.85
CA GLY A 215 -10.60 -2.94 -4.67
C GLY A 215 -10.21 -1.48 -4.91
N TRP A 216 -9.47 -0.92 -3.96
CA TRP A 216 -8.97 0.44 -3.98
C TRP A 216 -7.44 0.45 -3.94
N VAL A 217 -6.83 1.27 -4.76
CA VAL A 217 -5.41 1.59 -4.66
C VAL A 217 -5.26 2.93 -3.96
N THR A 218 -4.46 2.96 -2.91
CA THR A 218 -4.04 4.18 -2.24
C THR A 218 -2.65 4.56 -2.76
N LEU A 219 -2.56 5.67 -3.48
CA LEU A 219 -1.31 6.28 -3.95
C LEU A 219 -0.81 7.28 -2.91
N THR A 220 0.49 7.26 -2.62
CA THR A 220 1.16 8.24 -1.76
C THR A 220 2.31 8.91 -2.49
N ASN A 221 2.50 10.20 -2.26
CA ASN A 221 3.60 10.97 -2.84
C ASN A 221 4.28 11.85 -1.80
N ASN A 222 5.53 11.55 -1.50
CA ASN A 222 6.41 12.28 -0.58
C ASN A 222 7.71 12.72 -1.29
N THR A 223 7.69 12.83 -2.62
CA THR A 223 8.88 13.12 -3.44
C THR A 223 9.29 14.59 -3.45
N GLY A 224 8.47 15.49 -2.89
CA GLY A 224 8.71 16.93 -2.92
C GLY A 224 8.25 17.61 -4.21
N THR A 225 7.64 16.87 -5.16
CA THR A 225 7.08 17.41 -6.40
C THR A 225 5.74 16.78 -6.75
N ASP A 226 4.90 17.49 -7.52
CA ASP A 226 3.66 16.96 -8.07
C ASP A 226 3.96 16.22 -9.38
N TYR A 227 3.20 15.16 -9.67
CA TYR A 227 3.16 14.53 -11.01
C TYR A 227 1.79 14.80 -11.60
N ARG A 228 1.72 15.79 -12.50
CA ARG A 228 0.44 16.27 -13.03
C ARG A 228 0.03 15.52 -14.29
N ASN A 229 -1.24 15.09 -14.33
CA ASN A 229 -1.79 14.37 -15.47
C ASN A 229 -0.87 13.23 -15.93
N ALA A 230 -0.32 12.47 -14.97
CA ALA A 230 0.63 11.39 -15.22
C ALA A 230 -0.09 10.13 -15.73
N ASP A 231 0.55 9.44 -16.65
CA ASP A 231 0.24 8.06 -16.97
C ASP A 231 0.82 7.16 -15.88
N VAL A 232 -0.01 6.40 -15.19
CA VAL A 232 0.40 5.66 -13.99
C VAL A 232 0.29 4.16 -14.20
N LEU A 233 1.42 3.49 -14.03
CA LEU A 233 1.52 2.04 -14.03
C LEU A 233 1.90 1.55 -12.62
N LEU A 234 1.09 0.69 -12.03
CA LEU A 234 1.40 0.06 -10.75
C LEU A 234 1.96 -1.33 -10.99
N VAL A 235 3.01 -1.69 -10.27
CA VAL A 235 3.68 -2.98 -10.41
C VAL A 235 3.60 -3.72 -9.09
N ALA A 236 2.86 -4.85 -9.10
CA ALA A 236 2.82 -5.78 -7.98
C ALA A 236 3.95 -6.80 -8.10
N GLY A 237 4.63 -7.02 -6.98
CA GLY A 237 5.85 -7.79 -6.86
C GLY A 237 7.00 -6.91 -6.36
N ASP A 238 8.05 -7.55 -5.87
CA ASP A 238 9.21 -6.86 -5.30
C ASP A 238 10.44 -7.03 -6.21
N PRO A 239 10.75 -6.05 -7.07
CA PRO A 239 12.00 -6.07 -7.82
C PRO A 239 13.18 -5.98 -6.85
N ASN A 240 14.12 -6.92 -6.97
CA ASN A 240 15.32 -6.95 -6.13
C ASN A 240 16.20 -5.71 -6.39
N SER A 241 15.99 -4.68 -5.63
CA SER A 241 16.74 -3.39 -5.72
C SER A 241 17.99 -3.39 -4.87
N GLY A 242 18.79 -4.45 -4.89
CA GLY A 242 20.21 -4.56 -4.45
C GLY A 242 20.70 -3.76 -3.24
N GLY A 243 19.88 -3.46 -2.23
CA GLY A 243 20.25 -2.57 -1.14
C GLY A 243 19.52 -2.74 0.19
N GLY A 244 18.65 -3.71 0.33
CA GLY A 244 17.90 -3.95 1.57
C GLY A 244 18.43 -5.19 2.31
N ARG A 245 18.97 -5.03 3.51
CA ARG A 245 19.01 -6.12 4.49
C ARG A 245 17.57 -6.65 4.56
N ARG A 246 17.35 -7.89 4.09
CA ARG A 246 16.15 -8.64 4.44
C ARG A 246 16.13 -8.68 5.96
N ASN A 247 15.31 -7.83 6.56
CA ASN A 247 14.89 -8.06 7.92
C ASN A 247 14.10 -9.37 7.84
N TRP A 248 14.70 -10.42 8.36
CA TRP A 248 13.98 -11.62 8.74
C TRP A 248 13.03 -11.20 9.88
N GLN A 249 11.94 -10.56 9.55
CA GLN A 249 10.79 -10.57 10.43
C GLN A 249 10.28 -12.00 10.38
N MET A 250 10.39 -12.68 11.52
CA MET A 250 9.70 -13.94 11.73
C MET A 250 8.26 -13.75 11.24
N PRO A 251 7.68 -14.71 10.51
CA PRO A 251 6.31 -14.61 10.08
C PRO A 251 5.48 -14.41 11.34
N TRP A 252 4.93 -13.23 11.48
CA TRP A 252 3.91 -12.97 12.47
C TRP A 252 2.76 -13.88 12.08
N ASN A 253 2.28 -14.71 13.03
CA ASN A 253 1.12 -15.59 12.87
C ASN A 253 -0.18 -14.79 12.70
N GLY A 254 -0.20 -13.81 11.81
CA GLY A 254 -1.40 -13.31 11.19
C GLY A 254 -1.87 -14.39 10.23
N SER A 255 -3.07 -14.90 10.44
CA SER A 255 -3.74 -15.84 9.57
C SER A 255 -3.85 -15.22 8.16
N SER A 256 -2.82 -15.39 7.36
CA SER A 256 -2.91 -15.15 5.92
C SER A 256 -3.88 -16.17 5.34
N GLY A 257 -4.78 -15.73 4.48
CA GLY A 257 -5.61 -16.65 3.72
C GLY A 257 -4.72 -17.71 3.08
N THR A 258 -5.03 -18.98 3.32
CA THR A 258 -4.30 -20.08 2.70
C THR A 258 -4.71 -20.16 1.24
N ILE A 259 -3.74 -20.03 0.34
CA ILE A 259 -3.94 -20.33 -1.07
C ILE A 259 -3.86 -21.85 -1.21
N ASP A 260 -5.00 -22.51 -1.37
CA ASP A 260 -5.05 -23.99 -1.45
C ASP A 260 -4.38 -24.53 -2.72
N THR A 261 -4.47 -23.78 -3.81
CA THR A 261 -3.84 -24.13 -5.10
C THR A 261 -3.46 -22.86 -5.85
N PRO A 262 -2.24 -22.77 -6.40
CA PRO A 262 -1.88 -21.68 -7.31
C PRO A 262 -2.83 -21.63 -8.50
N GLY A 263 -3.22 -20.43 -8.90
CA GLY A 263 -4.06 -20.25 -10.08
C GLY A 263 -3.40 -20.80 -11.34
N THR A 264 -4.18 -21.53 -12.12
CA THR A 264 -3.75 -22.13 -13.39
C THR A 264 -4.25 -21.35 -14.61
N GLU A 265 -5.14 -20.39 -14.42
CA GLU A 265 -5.72 -19.58 -15.49
C GLU A 265 -4.74 -18.52 -15.98
N SER A 266 -4.64 -18.37 -17.31
CA SER A 266 -3.87 -17.27 -17.89
C SER A 266 -4.59 -15.95 -17.68
N ASN A 267 -3.83 -14.93 -17.34
CA ASN A 267 -4.35 -13.59 -17.12
C ASN A 267 -4.20 -12.74 -18.39
N ASP A 268 -5.21 -11.92 -18.71
CA ASP A 268 -5.15 -10.95 -19.80
C ASP A 268 -4.35 -9.68 -19.41
N ARG A 269 -4.02 -9.50 -18.12
CA ARG A 269 -3.16 -8.41 -17.68
C ARG A 269 -1.74 -8.64 -18.15
N GLU A 270 -1.11 -7.57 -18.59
CA GLU A 270 0.28 -7.59 -19.02
C GLU A 270 1.20 -8.04 -17.88
N ARG A 271 2.17 -8.89 -18.23
CA ARG A 271 3.22 -9.35 -17.32
C ARG A 271 4.57 -8.82 -17.77
N LEU A 272 5.34 -8.34 -16.82
CA LEU A 272 6.75 -8.02 -17.01
C LEU A 272 7.60 -9.02 -16.20
N GLY A 273 7.99 -10.12 -16.82
CA GLY A 273 8.63 -11.23 -16.10
C GLY A 273 7.69 -11.84 -15.06
N ASP A 274 8.08 -11.80 -13.79
CA ASP A 274 7.29 -12.32 -12.66
C ASP A 274 6.36 -11.28 -12.02
N TYR A 275 6.31 -10.05 -12.57
CA TYR A 275 5.51 -8.94 -12.05
C TYR A 275 4.18 -8.80 -12.77
N TYR A 276 3.17 -8.38 -12.03
CA TYR A 276 1.87 -8.04 -12.57
C TYR A 276 1.73 -6.52 -12.71
N LEU A 277 1.27 -6.09 -13.88
CA LEU A 277 1.11 -4.68 -14.22
C LEU A 277 -0.37 -4.26 -14.09
N TYR A 278 -0.61 -3.16 -13.39
CA TYR A 278 -1.92 -2.55 -13.21
C TYR A 278 -1.90 -1.12 -13.74
N PRO A 279 -2.11 -0.91 -15.04
CA PRO A 279 -2.24 0.44 -15.58
C PRO A 279 -3.52 1.08 -15.02
N LEU A 280 -3.43 2.34 -14.59
CA LEU A 280 -4.63 3.10 -14.30
C LEU A 280 -5.33 3.46 -15.62
N ALA A 281 -6.67 3.32 -15.65
CA ALA A 281 -7.45 3.55 -16.87
C ALA A 281 -7.35 4.98 -17.40
N GLU A 282 -7.14 5.94 -16.50
CA GLU A 282 -7.06 7.36 -16.82
C GLU A 282 -5.82 8.00 -16.22
N ARG A 283 -5.28 8.96 -16.95
CA ARG A 283 -4.19 9.80 -16.44
C ARG A 283 -4.64 10.55 -15.19
N THR A 284 -3.75 10.67 -14.23
CA THR A 284 -4.11 11.27 -12.95
C THR A 284 -3.02 12.17 -12.39
N THR A 285 -3.38 13.13 -11.55
CA THR A 285 -2.42 13.95 -10.80
C THR A 285 -2.13 13.32 -9.45
N ILE A 286 -0.85 13.10 -9.15
CA ILE A 286 -0.36 12.61 -7.86
C ILE A 286 0.35 13.78 -7.18
N ALA A 287 -0.41 14.57 -6.39
CA ALA A 287 0.13 15.77 -5.73
C ALA A 287 1.06 15.39 -4.58
N ASN A 288 2.07 16.23 -4.33
CA ASN A 288 3.00 16.06 -3.22
C ASN A 288 2.29 16.16 -1.86
N ALA A 289 2.73 15.36 -0.90
CA ALA A 289 2.17 15.25 0.46
C ALA A 289 0.66 14.90 0.47
N GLN A 290 0.19 14.18 -0.55
CA GLN A 290 -1.20 13.75 -0.68
C GLN A 290 -1.30 12.23 -0.74
N GLN A 291 -2.40 11.70 -0.18
CA GLN A 291 -2.89 10.36 -0.47
C GLN A 291 -4.08 10.44 -1.41
N LYS A 292 -4.10 9.58 -2.42
CA LYS A 292 -5.18 9.49 -3.39
C LYS A 292 -5.65 8.05 -3.51
N GLN A 293 -6.96 7.85 -3.49
CA GLN A 293 -7.56 6.53 -3.73
C GLN A 293 -8.14 6.46 -5.13
N VAL A 294 -7.87 5.34 -5.81
CA VAL A 294 -8.39 5.03 -7.15
C VAL A 294 -8.96 3.62 -7.13
N SER A 295 -10.17 3.44 -7.65
CA SER A 295 -10.78 2.10 -7.81
C SER A 295 -10.06 1.34 -8.93
N PHE A 296 -9.77 0.05 -8.69
CA PHE A 296 -9.16 -0.82 -9.69
C PHE A 296 -9.90 -2.15 -9.88
N LEU A 297 -10.80 -2.49 -8.96
CA LEU A 297 -11.60 -3.71 -8.98
C LEU A 297 -13.01 -3.40 -8.46
N ASP A 298 -14.04 -3.87 -9.18
CA ASP A 298 -15.42 -3.83 -8.73
C ASP A 298 -16.15 -5.09 -9.26
N VAL A 299 -16.35 -6.06 -8.37
CA VAL A 299 -16.96 -7.35 -8.68
C VAL A 299 -18.17 -7.53 -7.80
N THR A 300 -19.31 -7.91 -8.40
CA THR A 300 -20.56 -8.15 -7.70
C THR A 300 -20.99 -9.61 -7.83
N ALA A 301 -21.60 -10.13 -6.75
CA ALA A 301 -22.20 -11.46 -6.68
C ALA A 301 -21.24 -12.61 -7.02
N ALA A 302 -19.95 -12.50 -6.72
CA ALA A 302 -19.02 -13.62 -6.85
C ALA A 302 -19.37 -14.72 -5.84
N PRO A 303 -19.33 -16.02 -6.23
CA PRO A 303 -19.60 -17.12 -5.32
C PRO A 303 -18.64 -17.15 -4.13
N ALA A 304 -19.18 -17.24 -2.92
CA ALA A 304 -18.42 -17.35 -1.70
C ALA A 304 -19.21 -18.11 -0.63
N ARG A 305 -18.51 -18.76 0.30
CA ARG A 305 -19.15 -19.48 1.40
C ARG A 305 -18.44 -19.23 2.71
N ARG A 306 -19.19 -19.18 3.79
CA ARG A 306 -18.64 -19.25 5.15
C ARG A 306 -18.21 -20.68 5.46
N ALA A 307 -17.08 -20.83 6.11
CA ALA A 307 -16.56 -22.11 6.60
C ALA A 307 -15.95 -21.95 7.99
N TYR A 308 -15.62 -23.06 8.63
CA TYR A 308 -14.98 -23.10 9.94
C TYR A 308 -13.69 -23.87 9.81
N GLU A 309 -12.58 -23.31 10.30
CA GLU A 309 -11.25 -23.92 10.24
C GLU A 309 -10.63 -24.04 11.63
N TYR A 310 -9.95 -25.13 11.85
CA TYR A 310 -9.12 -25.33 13.04
C TYR A 310 -7.82 -26.03 12.65
N ASN A 311 -6.71 -25.49 13.11
CA ASN A 311 -5.39 -26.09 12.89
C ASN A 311 -4.80 -26.55 14.22
N ASN A 312 -4.51 -27.85 14.31
CA ASN A 312 -3.71 -28.41 15.40
C ASN A 312 -2.24 -28.46 14.98
N VAL A 313 -1.40 -27.80 15.77
CA VAL A 313 0.04 -27.80 15.53
C VAL A 313 0.66 -28.92 16.33
N TRP A 314 1.36 -29.83 15.61
CA TRP A 314 1.94 -31.00 16.22
C TRP A 314 0.91 -31.96 16.84
N LEU A 315 1.36 -33.18 17.17
CA LEU A 315 0.52 -34.17 17.83
C LEU A 315 0.43 -33.89 19.35
N SER A 316 -0.29 -32.82 19.70
CA SER A 316 -0.44 -32.30 21.06
C SER A 316 -1.89 -32.21 21.51
N SER A 317 -2.10 -32.27 22.82
CA SER A 317 -3.38 -31.99 23.43
C SER A 317 -3.55 -30.49 23.64
N ASN A 318 -4.74 -29.98 23.32
CA ASN A 318 -5.13 -28.61 23.58
C ASN A 318 -6.54 -28.59 24.23
N GLU A 319 -6.79 -27.60 25.06
CA GLU A 319 -8.12 -27.36 25.59
C GLU A 319 -9.10 -26.93 24.45
N ALA A 320 -10.39 -27.01 24.74
CA ALA A 320 -11.40 -26.62 23.76
C ALA A 320 -11.31 -25.14 23.41
N VAL A 321 -10.97 -24.84 22.16
CA VAL A 321 -10.88 -23.47 21.62
C VAL A 321 -11.88 -23.28 20.48
N SER A 322 -12.21 -22.01 20.20
CA SER A 322 -13.08 -21.66 19.07
C SER A 322 -12.41 -22.00 17.74
N ALA A 323 -13.18 -22.54 16.81
CA ALA A 323 -12.75 -22.60 15.42
C ALA A 323 -12.69 -21.19 14.81
N SER A 324 -11.83 -20.99 13.82
CA SER A 324 -11.82 -19.75 13.04
C SER A 324 -13.00 -19.73 12.08
N SER A 325 -13.74 -18.62 12.04
CA SER A 325 -14.71 -18.33 10.98
C SER A 325 -13.95 -17.78 9.78
N VAL A 326 -14.14 -18.37 8.62
CA VAL A 326 -13.47 -17.97 7.39
C VAL A 326 -14.47 -17.81 6.25
N LEU A 327 -14.12 -16.92 5.31
CA LEU A 327 -14.84 -16.72 4.07
C LEU A 327 -14.02 -17.33 2.93
N LYS A 328 -14.57 -18.33 2.22
CA LYS A 328 -13.91 -19.01 1.10
C LYS A 328 -14.51 -18.60 -0.23
N PHE A 329 -13.65 -18.21 -1.17
CA PHE A 329 -14.01 -17.84 -2.54
C PHE A 329 -12.85 -18.08 -3.50
N SER A 330 -13.07 -17.91 -4.79
CA SER A 330 -12.05 -18.08 -5.82
C SER A 330 -11.73 -16.77 -6.52
N THR A 331 -10.50 -16.63 -7.01
CA THR A 331 -10.08 -15.57 -7.94
C THR A 331 -10.24 -15.97 -9.40
N SER A 332 -10.76 -17.19 -9.68
CA SER A 332 -10.98 -17.71 -11.03
C SER A 332 -11.85 -16.80 -11.89
N ARG A 333 -11.61 -16.83 -13.20
CA ARG A 333 -12.44 -16.15 -14.18
C ARG A 333 -13.86 -16.73 -14.22
N SER A 334 -13.97 -18.05 -14.11
CA SER A 334 -15.25 -18.76 -14.09
C SER A 334 -15.64 -19.11 -12.65
N GLY A 335 -16.68 -18.45 -12.13
CA GLY A 335 -17.19 -18.70 -10.79
C GLY A 335 -16.35 -18.13 -9.65
N GLY A 336 -15.63 -17.05 -9.90
CA GLY A 336 -14.82 -16.32 -8.91
C GLY A 336 -14.78 -14.83 -9.20
N LEU A 337 -13.75 -14.15 -8.66
CA LEU A 337 -13.57 -12.70 -8.85
C LEU A 337 -13.15 -12.34 -10.29
N GLY A 338 -12.56 -13.28 -11.04
CA GLY A 338 -12.12 -13.07 -12.42
C GLY A 338 -10.86 -12.23 -12.57
N ASP A 339 -10.15 -11.96 -11.50
CA ASP A 339 -8.93 -11.15 -11.52
C ASP A 339 -7.90 -11.63 -10.49
N GLN A 340 -6.66 -11.21 -10.67
CA GLN A 340 -5.60 -11.35 -9.69
C GLN A 340 -5.69 -10.22 -8.65
N LEU A 341 -5.27 -10.49 -7.43
CA LEU A 341 -5.31 -9.53 -6.34
C LEU A 341 -3.89 -9.15 -5.91
N PRO A 342 -3.49 -7.86 -5.96
CA PRO A 342 -2.31 -7.39 -5.26
C PRO A 342 -2.36 -7.66 -3.76
N ALA A 343 -1.19 -7.74 -3.11
CA ALA A 343 -1.12 -7.84 -1.67
C ALA A 343 -1.75 -6.61 -1.00
N GLY A 344 -2.58 -6.84 0.02
CA GLY A 344 -3.31 -5.74 0.67
C GLY A 344 -4.18 -6.19 1.84
N THR A 345 -5.01 -5.30 2.35
CA THR A 345 -5.92 -5.57 3.46
C THR A 345 -7.35 -5.77 2.94
N MET A 346 -7.92 -6.93 3.20
CA MET A 346 -9.31 -7.24 2.86
C MET A 346 -10.19 -7.10 4.09
N ARG A 347 -11.12 -6.14 4.07
CA ARG A 347 -12.12 -5.88 5.11
C ARG A 347 -13.44 -6.48 4.72
N VAL A 348 -13.99 -7.31 5.61
CA VAL A 348 -15.21 -8.07 5.34
C VAL A 348 -16.37 -7.50 6.16
N TYR A 349 -17.45 -7.24 5.46
CA TYR A 349 -18.73 -6.80 6.02
C TYR A 349 -19.81 -7.83 5.70
N MET A 350 -20.81 -7.91 6.55
CA MET A 350 -22.00 -8.73 6.33
C MET A 350 -23.24 -7.92 6.71
N ARG A 351 -24.35 -8.10 5.98
CA ARG A 351 -25.60 -7.42 6.32
C ARG A 351 -26.27 -8.07 7.52
N ASP A 352 -26.69 -7.23 8.48
CA ASP A 352 -27.53 -7.67 9.57
C ASP A 352 -28.98 -7.87 9.12
N LYS A 353 -29.87 -8.29 10.03
CA LYS A 353 -31.29 -8.51 9.75
C LYS A 353 -32.06 -7.27 9.29
N ARG A 354 -31.51 -6.06 9.50
CA ARG A 354 -32.07 -4.78 9.07
C ARG A 354 -31.57 -4.39 7.68
N GLY A 355 -30.57 -5.10 7.16
CA GLY A 355 -29.93 -4.84 5.89
C GLY A 355 -28.67 -3.94 6.00
N ASP A 356 -28.30 -3.51 7.21
CA ASP A 356 -27.15 -2.66 7.45
C ASP A 356 -25.83 -3.45 7.40
N PRO A 357 -24.77 -2.94 6.76
CA PRO A 357 -23.49 -3.62 6.73
C PRO A 357 -22.79 -3.51 8.10
N GLN A 358 -22.41 -4.67 8.64
CA GLN A 358 -21.66 -4.78 9.88
C GLN A 358 -20.25 -5.31 9.56
N PHE A 359 -19.23 -4.70 10.12
CA PHE A 359 -17.85 -5.18 10.02
C PHE A 359 -17.70 -6.49 10.78
N ILE A 360 -17.20 -7.54 10.12
CA ILE A 360 -17.04 -8.87 10.73
C ILE A 360 -15.59 -9.34 10.80
N GLY A 361 -14.65 -8.60 10.20
CA GLY A 361 -13.22 -8.89 10.31
C GLY A 361 -12.41 -8.36 9.16
N GLU A 362 -11.09 -8.38 9.33
CA GLU A 362 -10.13 -8.05 8.28
C GLU A 362 -8.94 -9.01 8.30
N SER A 363 -8.34 -9.20 7.12
CA SER A 363 -7.12 -10.00 6.95
C SER A 363 -6.22 -9.37 5.91
N MET A 364 -4.92 -9.45 6.14
CA MET A 364 -3.95 -9.20 5.07
C MET A 364 -3.97 -10.37 4.08
N ILE A 365 -3.97 -10.06 2.81
CA ILE A 365 -3.81 -11.03 1.73
C ILE A 365 -2.48 -10.81 1.03
N GLU A 366 -1.84 -11.89 0.64
CA GLU A 366 -0.67 -11.84 -0.23
C GLU A 366 -1.08 -11.63 -1.69
N ALA A 367 -0.11 -11.27 -2.54
CA ALA A 367 -0.35 -11.18 -3.98
C ALA A 367 -0.85 -12.53 -4.49
N THR A 368 -2.09 -12.55 -4.98
CA THR A 368 -2.82 -13.77 -5.31
C THR A 368 -3.10 -13.83 -6.80
N PRO A 369 -2.55 -14.83 -7.52
CA PRO A 369 -2.84 -15.04 -8.94
C PRO A 369 -4.33 -15.33 -9.20
N MET A 370 -4.79 -15.04 -10.41
CA MET A 370 -6.10 -15.50 -10.87
C MET A 370 -6.16 -17.04 -10.87
N GLY A 371 -7.32 -17.60 -10.55
CA GLY A 371 -7.54 -19.06 -10.45
C GLY A 371 -7.19 -19.66 -9.08
N SER A 372 -6.84 -18.84 -8.10
CA SER A 372 -6.52 -19.28 -6.73
C SER A 372 -7.78 -19.45 -5.89
N GLN A 373 -7.71 -20.36 -4.89
CA GLN A 373 -8.71 -20.47 -3.83
C GLN A 373 -8.26 -19.60 -2.64
N MET A 374 -9.18 -18.80 -2.12
CA MET A 374 -8.94 -17.89 -1.00
C MET A 374 -9.69 -18.35 0.24
N SER A 375 -9.06 -18.20 1.41
CA SER A 375 -9.70 -18.38 2.72
C SER A 375 -9.33 -17.18 3.59
N ILE A 376 -10.31 -16.32 3.86
CA ILE A 376 -10.13 -15.08 4.62
C ILE A 376 -10.70 -15.25 6.02
N ARG A 377 -9.85 -15.17 7.04
CA ARG A 377 -10.31 -15.23 8.43
C ARG A 377 -11.09 -13.97 8.78
N THR A 378 -12.33 -14.15 9.25
CA THR A 378 -13.21 -13.06 9.69
C THR A 378 -13.33 -12.96 11.20
N GLY A 379 -12.90 -13.99 11.96
CA GLY A 379 -12.97 -13.98 13.40
C GLY A 379 -12.99 -15.38 14.00
N GLU A 380 -13.50 -15.49 15.23
CA GLU A 380 -13.69 -16.75 15.94
C GLU A 380 -15.17 -17.13 16.01
N ALA A 381 -15.43 -18.41 15.80
CA ALA A 381 -16.77 -18.97 15.90
C ALA A 381 -17.02 -19.43 17.35
N PHE A 382 -17.64 -18.59 18.19
CA PHE A 382 -17.90 -18.90 19.60
C PHE A 382 -18.69 -20.19 19.82
N ASP A 383 -19.60 -20.51 18.88
CA ASP A 383 -20.49 -21.66 18.93
C ASP A 383 -19.85 -22.95 18.41
N VAL A 384 -18.64 -22.88 17.88
CA VAL A 384 -17.92 -24.04 17.30
C VAL A 384 -16.60 -24.21 18.03
N LYS A 385 -16.49 -25.27 18.81
CA LYS A 385 -15.28 -25.56 19.63
C LYS A 385 -14.62 -26.84 19.16
N VAL A 386 -13.29 -26.82 19.19
CA VAL A 386 -12.46 -27.99 18.88
C VAL A 386 -11.52 -28.26 20.04
N LYS A 387 -11.48 -29.51 20.50
CA LYS A 387 -10.56 -30.02 21.51
C LYS A 387 -9.71 -31.13 20.91
N SER A 388 -8.40 -31.04 21.00
CA SER A 388 -7.49 -32.12 20.61
C SER A 388 -6.91 -32.80 21.82
N VAL A 389 -6.82 -34.13 21.78
CA VAL A 389 -6.33 -34.96 22.89
C VAL A 389 -5.41 -36.03 22.37
N VAL A 390 -4.22 -36.15 22.96
CA VAL A 390 -3.36 -37.32 22.80
C VAL A 390 -3.94 -38.44 23.69
N VAL A 391 -4.62 -39.39 23.07
CA VAL A 391 -5.24 -40.51 23.80
C VAL A 391 -4.18 -41.52 24.24
N GLU A 392 -3.21 -41.79 23.38
CA GLU A 392 -2.12 -42.72 23.63
C GLU A 392 -0.87 -42.30 22.85
N ARG A 393 0.29 -42.47 23.47
CA ARG A 393 1.57 -42.28 22.79
C ARG A 393 2.54 -43.35 23.23
N THR A 394 2.83 -44.29 22.34
CA THR A 394 3.68 -45.44 22.58
C THR A 394 4.99 -45.32 21.80
N ARG A 395 6.12 -45.53 22.47
CA ARG A 395 7.43 -45.58 21.84
C ARG A 395 7.66 -47.00 21.29
N LEU A 396 7.88 -47.11 19.97
CA LEU A 396 8.12 -48.38 19.28
C LEU A 396 9.60 -48.64 19.00
N GLY A 397 10.46 -47.64 19.18
CA GLY A 397 11.91 -47.73 18.95
C GLY A 397 12.62 -46.44 19.37
N SER A 398 13.93 -46.34 19.09
CA SER A 398 14.75 -45.18 19.49
C SER A 398 14.19 -43.86 18.96
N ASN A 399 13.69 -43.86 17.72
CA ASN A 399 13.16 -42.70 17.00
C ASN A 399 11.79 -42.97 16.34
N ARG A 400 11.05 -44.01 16.82
CA ARG A 400 9.72 -44.33 16.27
C ARG A 400 8.65 -44.28 17.35
N TRP A 401 7.54 -43.59 17.06
CA TRP A 401 6.40 -43.39 17.94
C TRP A 401 5.11 -43.72 17.26
N LYS A 402 4.15 -44.29 18.00
CA LYS A 402 2.77 -44.43 17.60
C LYS A 402 1.94 -43.53 18.48
N THR A 403 1.26 -42.52 17.89
CA THR A 403 0.44 -41.55 18.62
C THR A 403 -1.00 -41.60 18.13
N ARG A 404 -1.92 -41.88 19.05
CA ARG A 404 -3.36 -41.83 18.78
C ARG A 404 -3.91 -40.51 19.25
N MET A 405 -4.47 -39.73 18.30
CA MET A 405 -5.11 -38.45 18.54
C MET A 405 -6.63 -38.61 18.49
N GLN A 406 -7.29 -37.82 19.31
CA GLN A 406 -8.75 -37.61 19.26
C GLN A 406 -9.02 -36.13 19.12
N TYR A 407 -9.89 -35.77 18.20
CA TYR A 407 -10.37 -34.40 17.99
C TYR A 407 -11.88 -34.42 18.22
N GLU A 408 -12.33 -33.68 19.25
CA GLU A 408 -13.74 -33.49 19.53
C GLU A 408 -14.17 -32.13 19.02
N VAL A 409 -15.12 -32.12 18.07
CA VAL A 409 -15.67 -30.90 17.48
C VAL A 409 -17.11 -30.77 17.94
N SER A 410 -17.44 -29.66 18.62
CA SER A 410 -18.77 -29.36 19.11
C SER A 410 -19.36 -28.15 18.39
N ASN A 411 -20.65 -28.23 18.10
CA ASN A 411 -21.44 -27.21 17.41
C ASN A 411 -22.66 -26.86 18.25
N ALA A 412 -22.71 -25.63 18.76
CA ALA A 412 -23.89 -25.12 19.51
C ALA A 412 -24.88 -24.35 18.61
N ARG A 413 -24.66 -24.36 17.29
CA ARG A 413 -25.57 -23.73 16.32
C ARG A 413 -26.76 -24.62 16.02
N ASN A 414 -27.88 -23.99 15.62
CA ASN A 414 -29.12 -24.70 15.22
C ASN A 414 -29.04 -25.33 13.81
N GLU A 415 -27.93 -25.22 13.13
CA GLU A 415 -27.66 -25.76 11.80
C GLU A 415 -26.49 -26.74 11.84
N ALA A 416 -26.51 -27.75 10.98
CA ALA A 416 -25.34 -28.61 10.80
C ALA A 416 -24.27 -27.87 10.05
N ILE A 417 -23.00 -28.08 10.44
CA ILE A 417 -21.84 -27.43 9.87
C ILE A 417 -20.78 -28.45 9.47
N THR A 418 -19.81 -28.01 8.69
CA THR A 418 -18.57 -28.75 8.46
C THR A 418 -17.41 -27.91 8.98
N VAL A 419 -16.49 -28.56 9.72
CA VAL A 419 -15.25 -27.97 10.19
C VAL A 419 -14.08 -28.56 9.43
N ASP A 420 -13.29 -27.71 8.80
CA ASP A 420 -12.04 -28.07 8.13
C ASP A 420 -10.94 -28.15 9.20
N LEU A 421 -10.58 -29.35 9.61
CA LEU A 421 -9.55 -29.59 10.62
C LEU A 421 -8.23 -29.95 9.96
N GLY A 422 -7.22 -29.10 10.14
CA GLY A 422 -5.84 -29.33 9.74
C GLY A 422 -5.00 -29.88 10.89
N GLN A 423 -4.19 -30.88 10.62
CA GLN A 423 -3.11 -31.33 11.50
C GLN A 423 -1.80 -31.02 10.84
N ASP A 424 -1.09 -30.06 11.41
CA ASP A 424 0.23 -29.60 10.99
C ASP A 424 1.38 -30.24 11.79
N GLY A 425 2.60 -30.02 11.36
CA GLY A 425 3.82 -30.46 12.07
C GLY A 425 4.11 -31.95 11.92
N LEU A 426 3.68 -32.58 10.84
CA LEU A 426 3.92 -34.00 10.54
C LEU A 426 5.31 -34.19 9.87
N TRP A 427 6.36 -33.65 10.50
CA TRP A 427 7.72 -33.72 9.95
C TRP A 427 8.30 -35.12 9.98
N GLY A 428 9.18 -35.41 9.04
CA GLY A 428 9.82 -36.73 8.90
C GLY A 428 8.93 -37.74 8.19
N ASP A 429 9.14 -39.03 8.46
CA ASP A 429 8.27 -40.11 7.94
C ASP A 429 7.09 -40.31 8.89
N VAL A 430 5.97 -39.59 8.61
CA VAL A 430 4.74 -39.72 9.37
C VAL A 430 3.65 -40.33 8.50
N ARG A 431 3.14 -41.52 8.91
CA ARG A 431 2.05 -42.26 8.25
C ARG A 431 0.84 -42.33 9.17
N ILE A 432 -0.32 -42.27 8.57
CA ILE A 432 -1.57 -42.48 9.27
C ILE A 432 -1.94 -43.94 9.10
N SER A 433 -1.97 -44.70 10.20
CA SER A 433 -2.28 -46.14 10.19
C SER A 433 -3.76 -46.43 10.33
N GLU A 434 -4.50 -45.56 11.06
CA GLU A 434 -5.92 -45.71 11.33
C GLU A 434 -6.58 -44.31 11.40
N GLN A 435 -7.75 -44.15 10.87
CA GLN A 435 -8.54 -42.92 11.00
C GLN A 435 -10.04 -43.20 10.88
N SER A 436 -10.86 -42.49 11.66
CA SER A 436 -12.33 -42.68 11.63
C SER A 436 -13.00 -41.93 10.47
N LEU A 437 -12.36 -40.90 9.91
CA LEU A 437 -12.73 -40.22 8.66
C LEU A 437 -11.48 -40.20 7.78
N ILE A 438 -11.67 -40.26 6.47
CA ILE A 438 -10.55 -40.22 5.53
C ILE A 438 -10.11 -38.78 5.33
N GLY A 439 -8.86 -38.48 5.73
CA GLY A 439 -8.23 -37.17 5.51
C GLY A 439 -7.51 -37.08 4.18
N LYS A 440 -7.38 -35.87 3.68
CA LYS A 440 -6.58 -35.53 2.50
C LYS A 440 -5.22 -35.01 2.94
N ARG A 441 -4.14 -35.67 2.50
CA ARG A 441 -2.78 -35.11 2.67
C ARG A 441 -2.60 -33.97 1.70
N VAL A 442 -2.40 -32.74 2.22
CA VAL A 442 -2.29 -31.53 1.41
C VAL A 442 -0.83 -31.10 1.21
N SER A 443 0.06 -31.48 2.14
CA SER A 443 1.50 -31.30 2.00
C SER A 443 2.28 -32.41 2.73
N ALA A 444 3.60 -32.37 2.68
CA ALA A 444 4.46 -33.36 3.39
C ALA A 444 4.24 -33.36 4.90
N ASP A 445 3.89 -32.23 5.48
CA ASP A 445 3.75 -31.99 6.93
C ASP A 445 2.31 -31.73 7.40
N ARG A 446 1.31 -31.78 6.47
CA ARG A 446 -0.09 -31.44 6.77
C ARG A 446 -1.09 -32.44 6.19
N ILE A 447 -2.10 -32.77 6.99
CA ILE A 447 -3.32 -33.48 6.56
C ILE A 447 -4.55 -32.68 6.99
N GLU A 448 -5.63 -32.77 6.22
CA GLU A 448 -6.91 -32.11 6.47
C GLU A 448 -8.07 -33.10 6.45
N TRP A 449 -9.06 -32.86 7.32
CA TRP A 449 -10.34 -33.56 7.37
C TRP A 449 -11.49 -32.55 7.31
N ASN A 450 -12.49 -32.86 6.52
CA ASN A 450 -13.78 -32.16 6.55
C ASN A 450 -14.69 -32.89 7.53
N ILE A 451 -14.92 -32.35 8.72
CA ILE A 451 -15.67 -32.98 9.80
C ILE A 451 -17.09 -32.45 9.82
N PRO A 452 -18.09 -33.26 9.41
CA PRO A 452 -19.50 -32.89 9.56
C PRO A 452 -19.91 -32.94 11.03
N VAL A 453 -20.54 -31.87 11.51
CA VAL A 453 -21.02 -31.75 12.89
C VAL A 453 -22.49 -31.37 12.90
N PRO A 454 -23.38 -32.22 13.50
CA PRO A 454 -24.80 -31.95 13.51
C PRO A 454 -25.16 -30.69 14.29
N ALA A 455 -26.35 -30.14 14.03
CA ALA A 455 -26.89 -29.02 14.80
C ALA A 455 -26.98 -29.40 16.30
N ASN A 456 -26.57 -28.49 17.18
CA ASN A 456 -26.53 -28.67 18.64
C ASN A 456 -25.85 -30.00 19.06
N GLY A 457 -24.82 -30.42 18.31
CA GLY A 457 -24.20 -31.71 18.50
C GLY A 457 -22.68 -31.69 18.51
N ARG A 458 -22.11 -32.90 18.47
CA ARG A 458 -20.65 -33.10 18.43
C ARG A 458 -20.27 -34.25 17.52
N THR A 459 -19.07 -34.19 16.99
CA THR A 459 -18.41 -35.26 16.23
C THR A 459 -17.03 -35.49 16.78
N VAL A 460 -16.63 -36.76 16.85
CA VAL A 460 -15.29 -37.17 17.30
C VAL A 460 -14.55 -37.80 16.12
N LEU A 461 -13.41 -37.20 15.76
CA LEU A 461 -12.45 -37.77 14.83
C LEU A 461 -11.33 -38.43 15.63
N THR A 462 -10.96 -39.67 15.28
CA THR A 462 -9.75 -40.33 15.78
C THR A 462 -8.79 -40.61 14.64
N ALA A 463 -7.49 -40.40 14.88
CA ALA A 463 -6.44 -40.70 13.93
C ALA A 463 -5.18 -41.24 14.66
N THR A 464 -4.55 -42.26 14.11
CA THR A 464 -3.34 -42.87 14.65
C THR A 464 -2.17 -42.60 13.71
N PHE A 465 -1.16 -41.94 14.23
CA PHE A 465 0.05 -41.53 13.52
C PHE A 465 1.24 -42.43 13.91
N ASP A 466 1.85 -43.05 12.93
CA ASP A 466 3.15 -43.74 13.06
C ASP A 466 4.21 -42.77 12.55
N SER A 467 5.03 -42.24 13.49
CA SER A 467 6.00 -41.19 13.19
C SER A 467 7.43 -41.69 13.47
N ARG A 468 8.34 -41.33 12.58
CA ARG A 468 9.77 -41.62 12.69
C ARG A 468 10.54 -40.30 12.51
N TYR A 469 11.31 -39.95 13.54
CA TYR A 469 12.09 -38.69 13.61
C TYR A 469 13.58 -38.98 13.61
#